data_3037d1c908343221ba13636fc9a367bb
#
_entry.id   3037d1c908343221ba13636fc9a367bb
#
_cell.length_a   1.000
_cell.length_b   1.000
_cell.length_c   1.000
_cell.angle_alpha   90.00
_cell.angle_beta   90.00
_cell.angle_gamma   90.00
#
_symmetry.space_group_name_H-M   'P 1'
#
loop_
_entity.id
_entity.type
_entity.pdbx_description
1 polymer ?
#
loop_
_entity_poly.entity_id
_entity_poly.type
_entity_poly.pdbx_seq_one_letter_code
_entity_poly.pdbx_strand_id
1 'polypeptide(L)'
;PLNWNIAPTNPIYIVRANDPFGKDIKGEKALATVSWGLIGPWLTEMQEARASQSRAINARSESIHEKPTFRNAFRSTRCLIPASGYYEWATALGQYRPKQPFYISARDGLQLPIAGIWSSWTAPSGEVIATASIITQEAQGELETIHSRMPVFMPADRWDLWLNPRNTDVNELKSLMVVEQPESIVIARPVSDAVNSVANNGKELTVEAPLGEPET
;
A
#
# COMPACT_ATOMS: atom_id res chain seq x y z
N PRO A 1 -12.94 -5.55 -13.92
CA PRO A 1 -12.98 -6.92 -13.39
C PRO A 1 -12.34 -6.97 -12.02
N LEU A 2 -12.83 -7.85 -11.13
CA LEU A 2 -12.22 -8.10 -9.84
C LEU A 2 -10.84 -8.74 -10.05
N ASN A 3 -9.85 -8.32 -9.26
CA ASN A 3 -8.53 -8.92 -9.26
C ASN A 3 -8.18 -9.35 -7.82
N TRP A 4 -7.97 -10.64 -7.63
CA TRP A 4 -7.69 -11.29 -6.35
C TRP A 4 -6.20 -11.49 -6.09
N ASN A 5 -5.36 -11.15 -7.07
CA ASN A 5 -3.91 -11.32 -7.00
C ASN A 5 -3.18 -10.21 -7.75
N ILE A 6 -3.35 -8.99 -7.26
CA ILE A 6 -2.73 -7.81 -7.87
C ILE A 6 -1.23 -7.82 -7.56
N ALA A 7 -0.41 -7.92 -8.60
CA ALA A 7 1.04 -7.82 -8.49
C ALA A 7 1.51 -6.36 -8.61
N PRO A 8 2.72 -6.03 -8.12
CA PRO A 8 3.37 -4.75 -8.39
C PRO A 8 3.32 -4.36 -9.86
N THR A 9 3.26 -3.07 -10.15
CA THR A 9 3.11 -2.43 -11.45
C THR A 9 1.73 -2.54 -12.10
N ASN A 10 0.84 -3.38 -11.57
CA ASN A 10 -0.54 -3.48 -12.04
C ASN A 10 -1.40 -2.30 -11.54
N PRO A 11 -2.54 -2.05 -12.20
CA PRO A 11 -3.48 -1.01 -11.76
C PRO A 11 -4.07 -1.30 -10.38
N ILE A 12 -4.13 -0.26 -9.55
CA ILE A 12 -4.83 -0.24 -8.27
C ILE A 12 -5.72 1.00 -8.19
N TYR A 13 -6.72 0.96 -7.30
CA TYR A 13 -7.54 2.12 -7.00
C TYR A 13 -6.95 2.93 -5.85
N ILE A 14 -7.06 4.26 -5.96
CA ILE A 14 -6.75 5.19 -4.87
C ILE A 14 -7.90 6.17 -4.69
N VAL A 15 -8.11 6.59 -3.45
CA VAL A 15 -8.92 7.77 -3.11
C VAL A 15 -7.97 8.91 -2.78
N ARG A 16 -8.14 10.04 -3.45
CA ARG A 16 -7.31 11.24 -3.28
C ARG A 16 -8.15 12.51 -3.25
N ALA A 17 -7.57 13.64 -2.91
CA ALA A 17 -8.22 14.92 -3.13
C ALA A 17 -8.55 15.10 -4.61
N ASN A 18 -9.74 15.59 -4.93
CA ASN A 18 -10.15 15.85 -6.31
C ASN A 18 -9.24 16.90 -6.97
N ASP A 19 -8.89 17.94 -6.21
CA ASP A 19 -7.85 18.92 -6.60
C ASP A 19 -6.57 18.70 -5.77
N PRO A 20 -5.62 17.90 -6.25
CA PRO A 20 -4.39 17.62 -5.54
C PRO A 20 -3.44 18.82 -5.44
N PHE A 21 -3.71 19.89 -6.19
CA PHE A 21 -2.90 21.12 -6.16
C PHE A 21 -3.51 22.23 -5.29
N GLY A 22 -4.63 21.93 -4.60
CA GLY A 22 -5.19 22.78 -3.57
C GLY A 22 -5.88 24.06 -4.03
N LYS A 23 -6.35 24.12 -5.28
CA LYS A 23 -7.12 25.25 -5.82
C LYS A 23 -8.58 25.20 -5.41
N ASP A 24 -9.14 23.99 -5.23
CA ASP A 24 -10.52 23.81 -4.81
C ASP A 24 -10.63 23.74 -3.28
N ILE A 25 -11.53 24.56 -2.72
CA ILE A 25 -11.77 24.69 -1.28
C ILE A 25 -12.72 23.59 -0.75
N LYS A 26 -13.41 22.88 -1.64
CA LYS A 26 -14.51 21.98 -1.26
C LYS A 26 -14.06 20.67 -0.61
N GLY A 27 -12.77 20.32 -0.66
CA GLY A 27 -12.26 19.09 -0.07
C GLY A 27 -12.84 17.81 -0.66
N GLU A 28 -13.34 17.86 -1.89
CA GLU A 28 -13.92 16.72 -2.58
C GLU A 28 -12.86 15.63 -2.80
N LYS A 29 -13.30 14.38 -2.68
CA LYS A 29 -12.47 13.21 -2.91
C LYS A 29 -12.80 12.60 -4.26
N ALA A 30 -11.78 12.09 -4.94
CA ALA A 30 -11.92 11.38 -6.22
C ALA A 30 -11.34 9.98 -6.12
N LEU A 31 -12.03 9.02 -6.73
CA LEU A 31 -11.50 7.70 -7.01
C LEU A 31 -10.68 7.76 -8.31
N ALA A 32 -9.47 7.25 -8.29
CA ALA A 32 -8.60 7.20 -9.45
C ALA A 32 -7.95 5.82 -9.59
N THR A 33 -7.61 5.45 -10.81
CA THR A 33 -6.80 4.26 -11.10
C THR A 33 -5.37 4.69 -11.36
N VAL A 34 -4.42 4.04 -10.71
CA VAL A 34 -2.98 4.30 -10.83
C VAL A 34 -2.22 2.99 -10.90
N SER A 35 -0.98 3.02 -11.36
CA SER A 35 -0.10 1.84 -11.35
C SER A 35 0.61 1.71 -10.00
N TRP A 36 0.70 0.51 -9.46
CA TRP A 36 1.35 0.25 -8.17
C TRP A 36 2.87 0.25 -8.27
N GLY A 37 3.50 1.11 -7.51
CA GLY A 37 4.94 1.38 -7.49
C GLY A 37 5.22 2.81 -7.96
N LEU A 38 5.81 3.65 -7.09
CA LEU A 38 5.99 5.07 -7.35
C LEU A 38 7.10 5.32 -8.36
N ILE A 39 6.82 6.18 -9.35
CA ILE A 39 7.83 6.74 -10.25
C ILE A 39 8.14 8.16 -9.78
N GLY A 40 9.42 8.43 -9.52
CA GLY A 40 9.86 9.79 -9.18
C GLY A 40 9.67 10.74 -10.37
N PRO A 41 9.06 11.92 -10.17
CA PRO A 41 8.73 12.84 -11.28
C PRO A 41 9.95 13.43 -11.99
N TRP A 42 11.15 13.29 -11.42
CA TRP A 42 12.41 13.76 -12.00
C TRP A 42 13.06 12.78 -12.97
N LEU A 43 12.56 11.55 -13.07
CA LEU A 43 13.10 10.57 -14.00
C LEU A 43 12.72 10.94 -15.43
N THR A 44 13.68 10.80 -16.35
CA THR A 44 13.54 11.18 -17.75
C THR A 44 13.49 9.97 -18.69
N GLU A 45 13.99 8.83 -18.22
CA GLU A 45 14.10 7.63 -19.05
C GLU A 45 13.12 6.54 -18.63
N MET A 46 12.46 5.92 -19.60
CA MET A 46 11.46 4.85 -19.37
C MET A 46 12.05 3.66 -18.60
N GLN A 47 13.27 3.27 -18.92
CA GLN A 47 13.93 2.13 -18.26
C GLN A 47 14.17 2.40 -16.77
N GLU A 48 14.63 3.61 -16.45
CA GLU A 48 14.85 4.05 -15.06
C GLU A 48 13.52 4.17 -14.30
N ALA A 49 12.50 4.70 -14.97
CA ALA A 49 11.16 4.82 -14.42
C ALA A 49 10.59 3.45 -14.02
N ARG A 50 10.67 2.45 -14.90
CA ARG A 50 10.22 1.08 -14.61
C ARG A 50 11.03 0.42 -13.49
N ALA A 51 12.35 0.63 -13.48
CA ALA A 51 13.21 0.13 -12.41
C ALA A 51 12.92 0.82 -11.06
N SER A 52 12.59 2.09 -11.06
CA SER A 52 12.12 2.84 -9.88
C SER A 52 10.78 2.28 -9.39
N GLN A 53 9.83 2.11 -10.29
CA GLN A 53 8.49 1.62 -9.99
C GLN A 53 8.52 0.27 -9.27
N SER A 54 9.29 -0.70 -9.78
CA SER A 54 9.36 -2.04 -9.19
C SER A 54 9.99 -2.06 -7.78
N ARG A 55 10.82 -1.06 -7.44
CA ARG A 55 11.46 -0.94 -6.11
C ARG A 55 10.71 -0.06 -5.13
N ALA A 56 9.80 0.79 -5.63
CA ALA A 56 9.07 1.78 -4.83
C ALA A 56 7.59 1.40 -4.64
N ILE A 57 7.31 0.10 -4.49
CA ILE A 57 5.95 -0.41 -4.20
C ILE A 57 5.51 -0.06 -2.78
N ASN A 58 6.48 0.01 -1.85
CA ASN A 58 6.27 0.36 -0.45
C ASN A 58 7.21 1.50 -0.01
N ALA A 59 6.69 2.39 0.83
CA ALA A 59 7.41 3.47 1.48
C ALA A 59 7.34 3.29 3.00
N ARG A 60 8.49 3.27 3.69
CA ARG A 60 8.53 3.13 5.16
C ARG A 60 8.13 4.43 5.83
N SER A 61 7.13 4.40 6.71
CA SER A 61 6.62 5.57 7.44
C SER A 61 7.71 6.31 8.21
N GLU A 62 8.70 5.59 8.72
CA GLU A 62 9.79 6.12 9.54
C GLU A 62 10.70 7.07 8.74
N SER A 63 10.92 6.80 7.46
CA SER A 63 11.86 7.55 6.61
C SER A 63 11.23 8.18 5.35
N ILE A 64 9.93 8.08 5.17
CA ILE A 64 9.21 8.55 3.98
C ILE A 64 9.43 10.06 3.72
N HIS A 65 9.54 10.85 4.79
CA HIS A 65 9.71 12.29 4.74
C HIS A 65 11.14 12.75 4.36
N GLU A 66 12.11 11.83 4.39
CA GLU A 66 13.51 12.09 4.09
C GLU A 66 13.91 11.59 2.70
N LYS A 67 13.37 10.43 2.31
CA LYS A 67 13.76 9.76 1.06
C LYS A 67 13.38 10.57 -0.17
N PRO A 68 14.32 10.89 -1.08
CA PRO A 68 14.04 11.69 -2.28
C PRO A 68 12.86 11.15 -3.09
N THR A 69 12.72 9.83 -3.21
CA THR A 69 11.65 9.19 -3.97
C THR A 69 10.26 9.51 -3.42
N PHE A 70 10.11 9.66 -2.09
CA PHE A 70 8.81 9.72 -1.43
C PHE A 70 8.47 11.06 -0.80
N ARG A 71 9.47 11.84 -0.36
CA ARG A 71 9.29 13.03 0.49
C ARG A 71 8.34 14.08 -0.09
N ASN A 72 8.37 14.32 -1.40
CA ASN A 72 7.52 15.31 -2.03
C ASN A 72 6.07 14.81 -2.11
N ALA A 73 5.87 13.55 -2.51
CA ALA A 73 4.55 12.93 -2.54
C ALA A 73 3.95 12.84 -1.13
N PHE A 74 4.76 12.51 -0.12
CA PHE A 74 4.32 12.49 1.28
C PHE A 74 3.79 13.86 1.75
N ARG A 75 4.41 14.95 1.32
CA ARG A 75 3.97 16.30 1.70
C ARG A 75 2.73 16.79 0.98
N SER A 76 2.47 16.34 -0.25
CA SER A 76 1.45 16.98 -1.09
C SER A 76 0.46 16.06 -1.78
N THR A 77 0.86 14.82 -2.10
CA THR A 77 0.03 13.90 -2.88
C THR A 77 -0.19 12.57 -2.15
N ARG A 78 -0.88 12.66 -1.02
CA ARG A 78 -1.29 11.50 -0.25
C ARG A 78 -2.60 10.94 -0.79
N CYS A 79 -2.81 9.64 -0.52
CA CYS A 79 -4.02 8.93 -0.92
C CYS A 79 -4.38 7.85 0.11
N LEU A 80 -5.55 7.27 -0.06
CA LEU A 80 -5.94 6.01 0.54
C LEU A 80 -6.02 4.96 -0.55
N ILE A 81 -5.55 3.76 -0.26
CA ILE A 81 -5.61 2.61 -1.16
C ILE A 81 -6.63 1.64 -0.55
N PRO A 82 -7.87 1.59 -1.07
CA PRO A 82 -8.88 0.65 -0.57
C PRO A 82 -8.53 -0.76 -1.04
N ALA A 83 -8.38 -1.69 -0.09
CA ALA A 83 -8.09 -3.08 -0.38
C ALA A 83 -9.02 -4.01 0.39
N SER A 84 -9.53 -5.07 -0.24
CA SER A 84 -10.26 -6.13 0.46
C SER A 84 -9.35 -6.93 1.39
N GLY A 85 -8.06 -6.92 1.11
CA GLY A 85 -7.00 -7.54 1.88
C GLY A 85 -5.69 -7.50 1.11
N TYR A 86 -4.65 -8.07 1.69
CA TYR A 86 -3.34 -8.21 1.06
C TYR A 86 -2.73 -9.55 1.44
N TYR A 87 -1.77 -9.98 0.63
CA TYR A 87 -0.99 -11.17 0.92
C TYR A 87 0.35 -10.79 1.54
N GLU A 88 0.78 -11.63 2.47
CA GLU A 88 2.09 -11.54 3.08
C GLU A 88 2.67 -12.95 3.23
N TRP A 89 3.97 -13.09 3.12
CA TRP A 89 4.66 -14.38 3.21
C TRP A 89 5.47 -14.44 4.49
N ALA A 90 5.28 -15.51 5.24
CA ALA A 90 6.03 -15.73 6.47
C ALA A 90 7.54 -15.69 6.20
N THR A 91 8.23 -14.86 6.95
CA THR A 91 9.69 -14.88 7.05
C THR A 91 10.12 -15.93 8.07
N ALA A 92 11.41 -16.30 8.09
CA ALA A 92 11.92 -17.34 8.98
C ALA A 92 11.94 -16.90 10.46
N LEU A 93 10.77 -16.53 11.02
CA LEU A 93 10.60 -16.16 12.43
C LEU A 93 10.28 -17.36 13.34
N GLY A 94 10.34 -18.58 12.81
CA GLY A 94 10.29 -19.81 13.59
C GLY A 94 8.92 -20.41 13.88
N GLN A 95 7.82 -19.71 13.61
CA GLN A 95 6.46 -20.24 13.84
C GLN A 95 5.85 -20.91 12.61
N TYR A 96 6.21 -20.46 11.43
CA TYR A 96 5.60 -20.93 10.18
C TYR A 96 6.65 -21.42 9.22
N ARG A 97 6.25 -22.28 8.30
CA ARG A 97 7.08 -22.64 7.15
C ARG A 97 7.52 -21.35 6.42
N PRO A 98 8.83 -21.19 6.13
CA PRO A 98 9.31 -20.06 5.33
C PRO A 98 8.51 -19.93 4.03
N LYS A 99 8.10 -18.69 3.70
CA LYS A 99 7.26 -18.37 2.54
C LYS A 99 5.82 -18.93 2.59
N GLN A 100 5.33 -19.37 3.77
CA GLN A 100 3.91 -19.66 3.94
C GLN A 100 3.11 -18.40 3.64
N PRO A 101 2.21 -18.39 2.63
CA PRO A 101 1.39 -17.22 2.35
C PRO A 101 0.23 -17.08 3.32
N PHE A 102 -0.07 -15.84 3.67
CA PHE A 102 -1.22 -15.43 4.45
C PHE A 102 -2.03 -14.41 3.67
N TYR A 103 -3.33 -14.50 3.76
CA TYR A 103 -4.26 -13.45 3.35
C TYR A 103 -4.70 -12.67 4.59
N ILE A 104 -4.43 -11.37 4.59
CA ILE A 104 -4.74 -10.47 5.70
C ILE A 104 -5.84 -9.54 5.24
N SER A 105 -6.97 -9.56 5.94
CA SER A 105 -8.17 -8.80 5.60
C SER A 105 -8.77 -8.13 6.83
N ALA A 106 -9.66 -7.16 6.62
CA ALA A 106 -10.37 -6.53 7.73
C ALA A 106 -11.23 -7.56 8.49
N ARG A 107 -11.20 -7.47 9.82
CA ARG A 107 -11.93 -8.38 10.71
C ARG A 107 -13.45 -8.21 10.58
N ASP A 108 -13.91 -7.01 10.27
CA ASP A 108 -15.31 -6.65 10.05
C ASP A 108 -15.80 -6.92 8.61
N GLY A 109 -14.93 -7.40 7.73
CA GLY A 109 -15.24 -7.70 6.34
C GLY A 109 -15.32 -6.46 5.43
N LEU A 110 -14.99 -5.28 5.95
CA LEU A 110 -14.92 -4.05 5.14
C LEU A 110 -13.58 -3.95 4.39
N GLN A 111 -13.39 -2.87 3.65
CA GLN A 111 -12.13 -2.61 2.98
C GLN A 111 -11.12 -2.00 3.95
N LEU A 112 -9.87 -2.41 3.84
CA LEU A 112 -8.76 -1.82 4.56
C LEU A 112 -8.42 -0.45 3.94
N PRO A 113 -8.42 0.63 4.76
CA PRO A 113 -8.05 1.96 4.31
C PRO A 113 -6.53 2.16 4.39
N ILE A 114 -5.78 1.60 3.47
CA ILE A 114 -4.32 1.65 3.50
C ILE A 114 -3.84 3.06 3.14
N ALA A 115 -2.98 3.65 3.97
CA ALA A 115 -2.33 4.91 3.67
C ALA A 115 -1.35 4.75 2.51
N GLY A 116 -1.37 5.70 1.59
CA GLY A 116 -0.50 5.72 0.42
C GLY A 116 -0.08 7.12 0.02
N ILE A 117 0.85 7.16 -0.91
CA ILE A 117 1.29 8.36 -1.62
C ILE A 117 1.24 8.09 -3.11
N TRP A 118 1.03 9.12 -3.92
CA TRP A 118 0.97 8.98 -5.37
C TRP A 118 1.76 10.08 -6.08
N SER A 119 2.05 9.87 -7.35
CA SER A 119 2.79 10.80 -8.20
C SER A 119 2.34 10.65 -9.65
N SER A 120 2.43 11.73 -10.42
CA SER A 120 2.34 11.72 -11.87
C SER A 120 3.72 11.84 -12.47
N TRP A 121 4.00 11.02 -13.47
CA TRP A 121 5.22 11.06 -14.25
C TRP A 121 4.88 11.21 -15.73
N THR A 122 5.59 12.11 -16.42
CA THR A 122 5.43 12.27 -17.87
C THR A 122 6.52 11.51 -18.59
N ALA A 123 6.12 10.50 -19.34
CA ALA A 123 7.02 9.68 -20.15
C ALA A 123 7.65 10.49 -21.29
N PRO A 124 8.77 10.05 -21.86
CA PRO A 124 9.37 10.67 -23.05
C PRO A 124 8.41 10.78 -24.26
N SER A 125 7.40 9.90 -24.32
CA SER A 125 6.32 9.94 -25.32
C SER A 125 5.30 11.07 -25.09
N GLY A 126 5.34 11.74 -23.94
CA GLY A 126 4.32 12.71 -23.50
C GLY A 126 3.14 12.07 -22.75
N GLU A 127 3.10 10.75 -22.61
CA GLU A 127 2.08 10.06 -21.81
C GLU A 127 2.26 10.37 -20.32
N VAL A 128 1.16 10.69 -19.64
CA VAL A 128 1.15 10.92 -18.17
C VAL A 128 0.74 9.65 -17.46
N ILE A 129 1.65 9.10 -16.67
CA ILE A 129 1.45 7.87 -15.91
C ILE A 129 1.34 8.22 -14.43
N ALA A 130 0.19 7.93 -13.83
CA ALA A 130 -0.02 8.08 -12.40
C ALA A 130 0.36 6.78 -11.67
N THR A 131 1.09 6.92 -10.57
CA THR A 131 1.62 5.79 -9.80
C THR A 131 1.45 6.02 -8.30
N ALA A 132 1.37 4.95 -7.52
CA ALA A 132 1.24 5.05 -6.06
C ALA A 132 2.11 4.02 -5.33
N SER A 133 2.46 4.36 -4.09
CA SER A 133 3.19 3.51 -3.16
C SER A 133 2.38 3.31 -1.88
N ILE A 134 2.38 2.10 -1.34
CA ILE A 134 1.80 1.79 -0.04
C ILE A 134 2.74 2.29 1.07
N ILE A 135 2.19 2.89 2.12
CA ILE A 135 2.97 3.22 3.30
C ILE A 135 2.95 2.04 4.25
N THR A 136 4.13 1.62 4.71
CA THR A 136 4.31 0.53 5.66
C THR A 136 4.96 1.01 6.95
N GLN A 137 4.67 0.31 8.05
CA GLN A 137 5.27 0.48 9.37
C GLN A 137 5.78 -0.85 9.89
N GLU A 138 6.44 -0.87 11.02
CA GLU A 138 6.77 -2.10 11.73
C GLU A 138 5.49 -2.87 12.05
N ALA A 139 5.53 -4.19 11.85
CA ALA A 139 4.40 -5.05 12.20
C ALA A 139 4.21 -5.05 13.73
N GLN A 140 2.99 -5.31 14.17
CA GLN A 140 2.62 -5.37 15.59
C GLN A 140 1.78 -6.61 15.87
N GLY A 141 1.83 -7.08 17.11
CA GLY A 141 1.04 -8.21 17.58
C GLY A 141 1.25 -9.49 16.77
N GLU A 142 0.18 -10.15 16.41
CA GLU A 142 0.24 -11.42 15.66
C GLU A 142 0.91 -11.28 14.29
N LEU A 143 0.86 -10.11 13.65
CA LEU A 143 1.46 -9.90 12.34
C LEU A 143 2.99 -9.95 12.37
N GLU A 144 3.63 -9.66 13.52
CA GLU A 144 5.09 -9.79 13.69
C GLU A 144 5.57 -11.23 13.46
N THR A 145 4.73 -12.21 13.75
CA THR A 145 5.05 -13.64 13.57
C THR A 145 5.05 -14.05 12.10
N ILE A 146 4.44 -13.24 11.24
CA ILE A 146 4.37 -13.48 9.79
C ILE A 146 5.48 -12.70 9.09
N HIS A 147 5.50 -11.38 9.28
CA HIS A 147 6.43 -10.50 8.60
C HIS A 147 6.77 -9.29 9.47
N SER A 148 7.97 -8.72 9.32
CA SER A 148 8.41 -7.56 10.10
C SER A 148 7.72 -6.24 9.74
N ARG A 149 6.92 -6.20 8.66
CA ARG A 149 6.24 -5.00 8.18
C ARG A 149 4.76 -5.25 7.98
N MET A 150 3.96 -4.19 8.14
CA MET A 150 2.54 -4.15 7.83
C MET A 150 2.18 -2.81 7.19
N PRO A 151 1.08 -2.70 6.42
CA PRO A 151 0.58 -1.41 5.95
C PRO A 151 0.17 -0.49 7.10
N VAL A 152 0.26 0.81 6.88
CA VAL A 152 -0.39 1.81 7.74
C VAL A 152 -1.87 1.87 7.38
N PHE A 153 -2.74 1.53 8.32
CA PHE A 153 -4.18 1.67 8.16
C PHE A 153 -4.61 3.03 8.69
N MET A 154 -5.21 3.86 7.83
CA MET A 154 -5.61 5.22 8.19
C MET A 154 -7.01 5.24 8.78
N PRO A 155 -7.18 5.60 10.07
CA PRO A 155 -8.49 5.70 10.70
C PRO A 155 -9.41 6.68 9.97
N ALA A 156 -10.72 6.41 9.95
CA ALA A 156 -11.69 7.17 9.17
C ALA A 156 -11.79 8.64 9.61
N ASP A 157 -11.64 8.91 10.89
CA ASP A 157 -11.64 10.25 11.49
C ASP A 157 -10.45 11.13 11.06
N ARG A 158 -9.41 10.51 10.46
CA ARG A 158 -8.20 11.20 9.97
C ARG A 158 -8.16 11.39 8.46
N TRP A 159 -9.11 10.83 7.69
CA TRP A 159 -9.06 10.84 6.22
C TRP A 159 -9.04 12.25 5.64
N ASP A 160 -9.83 13.18 6.17
CA ASP A 160 -9.88 14.55 5.67
C ASP A 160 -8.54 15.28 5.89
N LEU A 161 -7.93 15.11 7.05
CA LEU A 161 -6.62 15.68 7.36
C LEU A 161 -5.51 15.03 6.52
N TRP A 162 -5.56 13.70 6.36
CA TRP A 162 -4.59 12.95 5.56
C TRP A 162 -4.62 13.33 4.09
N LEU A 163 -5.81 13.44 3.52
CA LEU A 163 -6.00 13.75 2.10
C LEU A 163 -5.89 15.24 1.77
N ASN A 164 -5.83 16.13 2.78
CA ASN A 164 -5.72 17.57 2.55
C ASN A 164 -4.36 17.96 1.95
N PRO A 165 -4.28 18.36 0.68
CA PRO A 165 -2.99 18.67 0.04
C PRO A 165 -2.33 19.94 0.59
N ARG A 166 -3.08 20.78 1.33
CA ARG A 166 -2.56 22.00 1.98
C ARG A 166 -1.84 21.70 3.30
N ASN A 167 -2.11 20.54 3.89
CA ASN A 167 -1.38 20.09 5.05
C ASN A 167 -0.02 19.55 4.59
N THR A 168 1.03 20.32 4.80
CA THR A 168 2.42 19.98 4.43
C THR A 168 3.34 19.83 5.64
N ASP A 169 2.79 19.96 6.84
CA ASP A 169 3.55 19.80 8.08
C ASP A 169 3.91 18.33 8.31
N VAL A 170 5.20 18.04 8.24
CA VAL A 170 5.72 16.67 8.35
C VAL A 170 5.41 16.05 9.70
N ASN A 171 5.45 16.82 10.80
CA ASN A 171 5.22 16.29 12.14
C ASN A 171 3.73 15.94 12.32
N GLU A 172 2.84 16.80 11.85
CA GLU A 172 1.41 16.52 11.85
C GLU A 172 1.10 15.29 10.99
N LEU A 173 1.62 15.21 9.77
CA LEU A 173 1.42 14.08 8.88
C LEU A 173 1.94 12.77 9.46
N LYS A 174 3.08 12.80 10.17
CA LYS A 174 3.60 11.64 10.88
C LYS A 174 2.69 11.22 12.02
N SER A 175 2.15 12.18 12.78
CA SER A 175 1.22 11.88 13.89
C SER A 175 -0.07 11.21 13.41
N LEU A 176 -0.56 11.54 12.20
CA LEU A 176 -1.73 10.89 11.62
C LEU A 176 -1.52 9.39 11.36
N MET A 177 -0.28 8.96 11.11
CA MET A 177 0.06 7.56 10.87
C MET A 177 0.24 6.74 12.16
N VAL A 178 0.33 7.39 13.31
CA VAL A 178 0.46 6.69 14.61
C VAL A 178 -0.91 6.22 15.05
N VAL A 179 -1.12 4.91 15.05
CA VAL A 179 -2.36 4.24 15.46
C VAL A 179 -2.03 3.25 16.57
N GLU A 180 -2.82 3.24 17.63
CA GLU A 180 -2.71 2.24 18.69
C GLU A 180 -3.29 0.92 18.21
N GLN A 181 -2.55 -0.18 18.41
CA GLN A 181 -2.97 -1.55 18.05
C GLN A 181 -3.53 -1.66 16.61
N PRO A 182 -2.77 -1.21 15.58
CA PRO A 182 -3.27 -1.20 14.20
C PRO A 182 -3.59 -2.62 13.68
N GLU A 183 -3.00 -3.66 14.26
CA GLU A 183 -3.25 -5.07 13.94
C GLU A 183 -4.63 -5.55 14.41
N SER A 184 -5.25 -4.85 15.36
CA SER A 184 -6.53 -5.27 15.94
C SER A 184 -7.69 -5.29 14.94
N ILE A 185 -7.59 -4.49 13.87
CA ILE A 185 -8.64 -4.41 12.83
C ILE A 185 -8.54 -5.50 11.78
N VAL A 186 -7.46 -6.27 11.75
CA VAL A 186 -7.23 -7.30 10.73
C VAL A 186 -7.23 -8.71 11.31
N ILE A 187 -7.39 -9.68 10.42
CA ILE A 187 -7.22 -11.10 10.69
C ILE A 187 -6.35 -11.70 9.58
N ALA A 188 -5.35 -12.47 9.97
CA ALA A 188 -4.50 -13.21 9.06
C ALA A 188 -4.96 -14.67 8.99
N ARG A 189 -5.09 -15.19 7.76
CA ARG A 189 -5.41 -16.60 7.49
C ARG A 189 -4.37 -17.19 6.58
N PRO A 190 -3.84 -18.39 6.87
CA PRO A 190 -2.97 -19.08 5.93
C PRO A 190 -3.76 -19.42 4.67
N VAL A 191 -3.13 -19.29 3.52
CA VAL A 191 -3.75 -19.61 2.23
C VAL A 191 -2.84 -20.53 1.41
N SER A 192 -3.40 -21.06 0.32
CA SER A 192 -2.68 -21.94 -0.60
C SER A 192 -1.53 -21.24 -1.30
N ASP A 193 -0.46 -21.99 -1.61
CA ASP A 193 0.69 -21.56 -2.44
C ASP A 193 0.28 -21.17 -3.88
N ALA A 194 -0.96 -21.43 -4.29
CA ALA A 194 -1.50 -20.99 -5.57
C ALA A 194 -1.38 -19.47 -5.78
N VAL A 195 -1.38 -18.68 -4.70
CA VAL A 195 -1.20 -17.22 -4.75
C VAL A 195 0.19 -16.81 -5.27
N ASN A 196 1.19 -17.69 -5.21
CA ASN A 196 2.55 -17.42 -5.67
C ASN A 196 2.62 -17.21 -7.19
N SER A 197 1.64 -17.69 -7.94
CA SER A 197 1.55 -17.45 -9.38
C SER A 197 0.56 -16.32 -9.68
N VAL A 198 1.05 -15.23 -10.23
CA VAL A 198 0.21 -14.08 -10.66
C VAL A 198 -0.76 -14.42 -11.80
N ALA A 199 -0.59 -15.57 -12.45
CA ALA A 199 -1.54 -16.08 -13.44
C ALA A 199 -2.84 -16.58 -12.78
N ASN A 200 -2.78 -16.95 -11.50
CA ASN A 200 -3.95 -17.35 -10.73
C ASN A 200 -4.67 -16.11 -10.23
N ASN A 201 -5.96 -16.01 -10.53
CA ASN A 201 -6.76 -14.84 -10.17
C ASN A 201 -8.22 -15.26 -9.91
N GLY A 202 -8.51 -15.72 -8.70
CA GLY A 202 -9.83 -16.11 -8.29
C GLY A 202 -10.02 -15.95 -6.78
N LYS A 203 -11.28 -15.92 -6.34
CA LYS A 203 -11.66 -15.78 -4.93
C LYS A 203 -11.11 -16.92 -4.06
N GLU A 204 -10.90 -18.09 -4.63
CA GLU A 204 -10.31 -19.27 -3.97
C GLU A 204 -8.93 -18.98 -3.37
N LEU A 205 -8.18 -18.02 -3.89
CA LEU A 205 -6.87 -17.60 -3.35
C LEU A 205 -6.97 -17.00 -1.94
N THR A 206 -8.15 -16.52 -1.54
CA THR A 206 -8.38 -15.93 -0.22
C THR A 206 -8.96 -16.92 0.79
N VAL A 207 -9.20 -18.18 0.36
CA VAL A 207 -9.77 -19.23 1.21
C VAL A 207 -8.68 -19.79 2.11
N GLU A 208 -9.01 -19.93 3.39
CA GLU A 208 -8.11 -20.51 4.38
C GLU A 208 -7.70 -21.94 3.97
N ALA A 209 -6.42 -22.20 4.06
CA ALA A 209 -5.81 -23.49 3.79
C ALA A 209 -5.03 -23.97 5.02
N PRO A 210 -4.81 -25.28 5.18
CA PRO A 210 -3.94 -25.78 6.23
C PRO A 210 -2.54 -25.15 6.16
N LEU A 211 -1.96 -24.90 7.33
CA LEU A 211 -0.55 -24.52 7.42
C LEU A 211 0.33 -25.63 6.81
N GLY A 212 1.26 -25.24 5.96
CA GLY A 212 2.30 -26.16 5.50
C GLY A 212 3.17 -26.64 6.67
N GLU A 213 3.61 -27.90 6.61
CA GLU A 213 4.53 -28.39 7.63
C GLU A 213 5.85 -27.60 7.59
N PRO A 214 6.46 -27.31 8.76
CA PRO A 214 7.78 -26.71 8.81
C PRO A 214 8.79 -27.64 8.07
N GLU A 215 9.69 -27.04 7.28
CA GLU A 215 10.82 -27.80 6.74
C GLU A 215 11.67 -28.29 7.92
N THR A 216 11.78 -29.62 8.07
CA THR A 216 12.58 -30.31 9.09
C THR A 216 14.08 -30.18 8.80
#